data_662ca179fc79cecf498cdd8b2482e37f
#
_entry.id   662ca179fc79cecf498cdd8b2482e37f
#
_cell.length_a   1.000
_cell.length_b   1.000
_cell.length_c   1.000
_cell.angle_alpha   90.00
_cell.angle_beta   90.00
_cell.angle_gamma   90.00
#
_symmetry.space_group_name_H-M   'P 1'
#
loop_
_entity.id
_entity.type
_entity.pdbx_description
1 polymer ?
#
loop_
_entity_poly.entity_id
_entity_poly.type
_entity_poly.pdbx_seq_one_letter_code
_entity_poly.pdbx_strand_id
1 'polypeptide(L)'
;MSSDKATVLEFCKDTFSWGDYVADVWDRWQSKGQLYVVEDDGKVVGVYNLAISEKQAWIEGMRVHPKYRRKGLGKSMLSYAESIIQNKTTRLIIESENHPSIMLAKSMGYYLEEKWRLYSMHPEKQPFDVKIANDILQVKNLINSVTYVDSWKWLPLDSEELQKLIDQERVVMSVDNDKTLAMGVWNRYGDFPRVFQVGYLNGTKGGMVNILRYIQNKAYDLNCERIQIFVYEKTSLEADFLDKKSLFYLMRKDIRKIYNA
;
A
#
# COMPACT_ATOMS: atom_id res chain seq x y z
N MET A 1 -4.67 -13.25 -23.98
CA MET A 1 -4.08 -13.00 -22.64
C MET A 1 -2.54 -13.00 -22.61
N SER A 2 -1.80 -13.95 -23.17
CA SER A 2 -0.32 -13.78 -23.30
C SER A 2 0.07 -12.72 -24.33
N SER A 3 -0.75 -12.56 -25.37
CA SER A 3 -0.62 -11.49 -26.40
C SER A 3 -0.79 -10.08 -25.81
N ASP A 4 -1.60 -9.93 -24.78
CA ASP A 4 -1.94 -8.61 -24.20
C ASP A 4 -0.79 -8.08 -23.36
N LYS A 5 -0.01 -8.99 -22.70
CA LYS A 5 1.12 -8.62 -21.84
C LYS A 5 2.11 -7.71 -22.55
N ALA A 6 2.55 -8.10 -23.75
CA ALA A 6 3.53 -7.33 -24.51
C ALA A 6 3.02 -5.91 -24.84
N THR A 7 1.76 -5.80 -25.29
CA THR A 7 1.12 -4.51 -25.60
C THR A 7 0.98 -3.63 -24.35
N VAL A 8 0.54 -4.21 -23.24
CA VAL A 8 0.39 -3.46 -21.97
C VAL A 8 1.74 -2.96 -21.48
N LEU A 9 2.75 -3.84 -21.41
CA LEU A 9 4.07 -3.45 -20.93
C LEU A 9 4.71 -2.37 -21.79
N GLU A 10 4.47 -2.40 -23.11
CA GLU A 10 4.98 -1.36 -24.01
C GLU A 10 4.40 0.02 -23.68
N PHE A 11 3.09 0.17 -23.46
CA PHE A 11 2.54 1.49 -23.11
C PHE A 11 2.69 1.88 -21.63
N CYS A 12 3.10 0.94 -20.76
CA CYS A 12 3.39 1.21 -19.36
C CYS A 12 4.82 1.69 -19.12
N LYS A 13 5.78 1.36 -19.98
CA LYS A 13 7.23 1.57 -19.76
C LYS A 13 7.62 3.00 -19.36
N ASP A 14 6.88 4.00 -19.86
CA ASP A 14 7.15 5.41 -19.62
C ASP A 14 6.14 6.05 -18.61
N THR A 15 5.51 5.24 -17.75
CA THR A 15 4.55 5.75 -16.76
C THR A 15 5.22 6.64 -15.73
N PHE A 16 6.39 6.23 -15.24
CA PHE A 16 7.22 6.97 -14.29
C PHE A 16 8.62 7.14 -14.86
N SER A 17 9.39 8.06 -14.30
CA SER A 17 10.78 8.29 -14.71
C SER A 17 11.70 7.05 -14.55
N TRP A 18 11.31 6.11 -13.67
CA TRP A 18 12.02 4.86 -13.41
C TRP A 18 11.39 3.63 -14.11
N GLY A 19 10.36 3.81 -14.94
CA GLY A 19 9.64 2.72 -15.61
C GLY A 19 8.23 2.49 -15.03
N ASP A 20 7.84 1.23 -14.92
CA ASP A 20 6.57 0.82 -14.28
C ASP A 20 6.70 -0.56 -13.63
N TYR A 21 6.07 -0.77 -12.49
CA TYR A 21 6.08 -2.03 -11.75
C TYR A 21 5.11 -3.10 -12.30
N VAL A 22 4.27 -2.76 -13.27
CA VAL A 22 3.26 -3.70 -13.84
C VAL A 22 3.93 -4.95 -14.39
N ALA A 23 5.13 -4.84 -14.95
CA ALA A 23 5.90 -5.99 -15.45
C ALA A 23 6.22 -6.99 -14.33
N ASP A 24 6.62 -6.49 -13.15
CA ASP A 24 7.05 -7.31 -12.01
C ASP A 24 5.88 -8.07 -11.36
N VAL A 25 4.69 -7.49 -11.39
CA VAL A 25 3.50 -8.03 -10.72
C VAL A 25 2.52 -8.73 -11.66
N TRP A 26 2.73 -8.66 -12.97
CA TRP A 26 1.80 -9.17 -13.99
C TRP A 26 1.39 -10.62 -13.76
N ASP A 27 2.37 -11.53 -13.66
CA ASP A 27 2.10 -12.97 -13.59
C ASP A 27 1.36 -13.33 -12.30
N ARG A 28 1.65 -12.63 -11.19
CA ARG A 28 0.92 -12.78 -9.94
C ARG A 28 -0.54 -12.31 -10.04
N TRP A 29 -0.77 -11.14 -10.65
CA TRP A 29 -2.13 -10.63 -10.86
C TRP A 29 -2.93 -11.57 -11.76
N GLN A 30 -2.31 -12.04 -12.83
CA GLN A 30 -2.93 -12.99 -13.75
C GLN A 30 -3.25 -14.33 -13.08
N SER A 31 -2.32 -14.90 -12.31
CA SER A 31 -2.52 -16.19 -11.62
C SER A 31 -3.63 -16.14 -10.58
N LYS A 32 -3.88 -14.97 -9.98
CA LYS A 32 -4.98 -14.76 -9.02
C LYS A 32 -6.32 -14.44 -9.70
N GLY A 33 -6.37 -14.31 -11.02
CA GLY A 33 -7.57 -13.92 -11.76
C GLY A 33 -8.06 -12.50 -11.45
N GLN A 34 -7.15 -11.61 -11.05
CA GLN A 34 -7.46 -10.25 -10.61
C GLN A 34 -7.07 -9.18 -11.64
N LEU A 35 -6.36 -9.58 -12.70
CA LEU A 35 -5.90 -8.69 -13.76
C LEU A 35 -6.98 -8.52 -14.83
N TYR A 36 -7.29 -7.28 -15.14
CA TYR A 36 -8.22 -6.88 -16.19
C TYR A 36 -7.49 -6.06 -17.25
N VAL A 37 -7.74 -6.39 -18.52
CA VAL A 37 -7.33 -5.56 -19.66
C VAL A 37 -8.57 -4.94 -20.29
N VAL A 38 -8.40 -3.79 -20.91
CA VAL A 38 -9.47 -3.04 -21.58
C VAL A 38 -9.14 -2.95 -23.05
N GLU A 39 -10.10 -3.32 -23.88
CA GLU A 39 -9.99 -3.25 -25.34
C GLU A 39 -10.92 -2.18 -25.91
N ASP A 40 -10.46 -1.54 -26.99
CA ASP A 40 -11.19 -0.62 -27.82
C ASP A 40 -10.91 -0.99 -29.29
N ASP A 41 -11.93 -1.37 -30.06
CA ASP A 41 -11.83 -1.89 -31.43
C ASP A 41 -10.75 -3.00 -31.58
N GLY A 42 -10.75 -3.97 -30.67
CA GLY A 42 -9.82 -5.11 -30.68
C GLY A 42 -8.37 -4.75 -30.32
N LYS A 43 -8.13 -3.55 -29.79
CA LYS A 43 -6.81 -3.10 -29.32
C LYS A 43 -6.81 -2.95 -27.80
N VAL A 44 -5.81 -3.51 -27.16
CA VAL A 44 -5.62 -3.34 -25.72
C VAL A 44 -5.18 -1.90 -25.43
N VAL A 45 -6.01 -1.17 -24.68
CA VAL A 45 -5.86 0.26 -24.39
C VAL A 45 -5.78 0.60 -22.92
N GLY A 46 -5.99 -0.37 -22.03
CA GLY A 46 -5.91 -0.17 -20.59
C GLY A 46 -5.68 -1.45 -19.82
N VAL A 47 -5.26 -1.30 -18.57
CA VAL A 47 -5.04 -2.39 -17.63
C VAL A 47 -5.32 -1.91 -16.20
N TYR A 48 -5.80 -2.80 -15.33
CA TYR A 48 -5.85 -2.60 -13.88
C TYR A 48 -5.94 -3.93 -13.15
N ASN A 49 -5.58 -3.92 -11.89
CA ASN A 49 -5.80 -5.03 -10.97
C ASN A 49 -6.92 -4.70 -9.99
N LEU A 50 -7.83 -5.67 -9.76
CA LEU A 50 -8.91 -5.59 -8.79
C LEU A 50 -8.83 -6.77 -7.83
N ALA A 51 -8.29 -6.53 -6.64
CA ALA A 51 -8.21 -7.53 -5.58
C ALA A 51 -9.41 -7.39 -4.63
N ILE A 52 -10.25 -8.42 -4.57
CA ILE A 52 -11.40 -8.47 -3.66
C ILE A 52 -11.09 -9.41 -2.51
N SER A 53 -11.16 -8.91 -1.30
CA SER A 53 -11.05 -9.67 -0.05
C SER A 53 -12.37 -9.65 0.71
N GLU A 54 -12.41 -10.32 1.85
CA GLU A 54 -13.58 -10.32 2.72
C GLU A 54 -13.90 -8.90 3.24
N LYS A 55 -12.86 -8.16 3.68
CA LYS A 55 -12.99 -6.84 4.32
C LYS A 55 -13.04 -5.65 3.34
N GLN A 56 -12.47 -5.79 2.13
CA GLN A 56 -12.39 -4.68 1.17
C GLN A 56 -12.15 -5.13 -0.28
N ALA A 57 -12.37 -4.20 -1.21
CA ALA A 57 -11.85 -4.26 -2.56
C ALA A 57 -10.70 -3.25 -2.72
N TRP A 58 -9.64 -3.65 -3.45
CA TRP A 58 -8.46 -2.85 -3.71
C TRP A 58 -8.24 -2.72 -5.21
N ILE A 59 -8.22 -1.48 -5.72
CA ILE A 59 -7.96 -1.18 -7.13
C ILE A 59 -6.55 -0.59 -7.24
N GLU A 60 -5.71 -1.22 -8.06
CA GLU A 60 -4.32 -0.80 -8.26
C GLU A 60 -3.87 -0.96 -9.70
N GLY A 61 -2.75 -0.33 -10.07
CA GLY A 61 -2.11 -0.50 -11.36
C GLY A 61 -2.95 -0.03 -12.56
N MET A 62 -3.88 0.89 -12.34
CA MET A 62 -4.70 1.40 -13.44
C MET A 62 -3.86 2.22 -14.41
N ARG A 63 -3.78 1.76 -15.66
CA ARG A 63 -3.07 2.43 -16.76
C ARG A 63 -3.98 2.55 -17.97
N VAL A 64 -3.90 3.69 -18.64
CA VAL A 64 -4.56 3.95 -19.94
C VAL A 64 -3.48 4.31 -20.94
N HIS A 65 -3.51 3.63 -22.09
CA HIS A 65 -2.60 3.90 -23.20
C HIS A 65 -2.60 5.41 -23.55
N PRO A 66 -1.45 6.08 -23.72
CA PRO A 66 -1.35 7.53 -23.89
C PRO A 66 -2.30 8.12 -24.94
N LYS A 67 -2.42 7.48 -26.12
CA LYS A 67 -3.31 7.92 -27.23
C LYS A 67 -4.81 7.84 -26.91
N TYR A 68 -5.18 7.13 -25.84
CA TYR A 68 -6.57 6.92 -25.41
C TYR A 68 -6.93 7.66 -24.11
N ARG A 69 -5.98 8.40 -23.54
CA ARG A 69 -6.24 9.26 -22.36
C ARG A 69 -7.21 10.38 -22.69
N ARG A 70 -7.90 10.91 -21.66
CA ARG A 70 -8.86 12.03 -21.76
C ARG A 70 -10.12 11.73 -22.59
N LYS A 71 -10.40 10.45 -22.88
CA LYS A 71 -11.59 9.97 -23.60
C LYS A 71 -12.58 9.24 -22.71
N GLY A 72 -12.49 9.40 -21.36
CA GLY A 72 -13.40 8.76 -20.41
C GLY A 72 -13.03 7.33 -19.98
N LEU A 73 -12.02 6.69 -20.61
CA LEU A 73 -11.67 5.29 -20.31
C LEU A 73 -11.38 5.02 -18.83
N GLY A 74 -10.62 5.87 -18.14
CA GLY A 74 -10.37 5.70 -16.72
C GLY A 74 -11.66 5.68 -15.88
N LYS A 75 -12.66 6.49 -16.27
CA LYS A 75 -13.99 6.48 -15.64
C LYS A 75 -14.71 5.16 -15.91
N SER A 76 -14.72 4.70 -17.16
CA SER A 76 -15.34 3.42 -17.55
C SER A 76 -14.70 2.24 -16.81
N MET A 77 -13.36 2.23 -16.67
CA MET A 77 -12.61 1.20 -15.93
C MET A 77 -13.02 1.17 -14.45
N LEU A 78 -13.10 2.31 -13.78
CA LEU A 78 -13.57 2.39 -12.39
C LEU A 78 -15.03 1.97 -12.27
N SER A 79 -15.92 2.42 -13.17
CA SER A 79 -17.34 2.02 -13.17
C SER A 79 -17.50 0.51 -13.33
N TYR A 80 -16.72 -0.10 -14.22
CA TYR A 80 -16.75 -1.55 -14.39
C TYR A 80 -16.23 -2.30 -13.17
N ALA A 81 -15.10 -1.86 -12.59
CA ALA A 81 -14.58 -2.43 -11.36
C ALA A 81 -15.63 -2.35 -10.22
N GLU A 82 -16.29 -1.21 -10.06
CA GLU A 82 -17.35 -1.00 -9.07
C GLU A 82 -18.58 -1.89 -9.29
N SER A 83 -18.92 -2.21 -10.56
CA SER A 83 -20.04 -3.10 -10.87
C SER A 83 -19.82 -4.55 -10.43
N ILE A 84 -18.55 -4.97 -10.34
CA ILE A 84 -18.17 -6.30 -9.85
C ILE A 84 -18.14 -6.35 -8.32
N ILE A 85 -17.83 -5.21 -7.68
CA ILE A 85 -17.69 -5.10 -6.22
C ILE A 85 -19.08 -5.03 -5.59
N GLN A 86 -19.37 -5.90 -4.61
CA GLN A 86 -20.64 -5.93 -3.92
C GLN A 86 -20.47 -5.65 -2.42
N ASN A 87 -21.19 -4.63 -1.91
CA ASN A 87 -21.29 -4.31 -0.48
C ASN A 87 -19.94 -4.24 0.25
N LYS A 88 -18.95 -3.60 -0.36
CA LYS A 88 -17.60 -3.51 0.20
C LYS A 88 -17.08 -2.08 0.18
N THR A 89 -16.22 -1.79 1.13
CA THR A 89 -15.34 -0.64 1.08
C THR A 89 -14.32 -0.86 -0.04
N THR A 90 -14.25 0.08 -0.96
CA THR A 90 -13.26 0.09 -2.05
C THR A 90 -12.21 1.15 -1.74
N ARG A 91 -10.95 0.78 -1.84
CA ARG A 91 -9.81 1.67 -1.63
C ARG A 91 -8.87 1.65 -2.82
N LEU A 92 -8.22 2.77 -3.02
CA LEU A 92 -7.12 2.95 -3.96
C LEU A 92 -6.14 3.99 -3.41
N ILE A 93 -4.89 3.91 -3.84
CA ILE A 93 -3.84 4.84 -3.42
C ILE A 93 -3.39 5.69 -4.60
N ILE A 94 -3.21 6.98 -4.37
CA ILE A 94 -2.78 7.93 -5.40
C ILE A 94 -1.68 8.82 -4.80
N GLU A 95 -0.58 8.98 -5.51
CA GLU A 95 0.45 9.96 -5.14
C GLU A 95 -0.12 11.38 -5.18
N SER A 96 0.20 12.21 -4.19
CA SER A 96 -0.40 13.54 -3.99
C SER A 96 -0.24 14.49 -5.19
N GLU A 97 0.80 14.30 -5.98
CA GLU A 97 1.08 15.09 -7.18
C GLU A 97 0.32 14.59 -8.43
N ASN A 98 -0.30 13.42 -8.38
CA ASN A 98 -1.09 12.88 -9.50
C ASN A 98 -2.51 13.46 -9.50
N HIS A 99 -2.61 14.78 -9.76
CA HIS A 99 -3.86 15.51 -9.79
C HIS A 99 -4.92 14.92 -10.74
N PRO A 100 -4.57 14.45 -11.97
CA PRO A 100 -5.56 13.85 -12.85
C PRO A 100 -6.25 12.61 -12.24
N SER A 101 -5.50 11.73 -11.59
CA SER A 101 -6.04 10.54 -10.93
C SER A 101 -6.87 10.89 -9.69
N ILE A 102 -6.45 11.90 -8.90
CA ILE A 102 -7.21 12.41 -7.77
C ILE A 102 -8.56 12.97 -8.23
N MET A 103 -8.56 13.78 -9.30
CA MET A 103 -9.80 14.35 -9.84
C MET A 103 -10.73 13.27 -10.39
N LEU A 104 -10.18 12.25 -11.06
CA LEU A 104 -10.94 11.09 -11.52
C LEU A 104 -11.61 10.38 -10.34
N ALA A 105 -10.85 10.00 -9.30
CA ALA A 105 -11.37 9.33 -8.13
C ALA A 105 -12.48 10.16 -7.45
N LYS A 106 -12.25 11.46 -7.24
CA LYS A 106 -13.27 12.36 -6.67
C LYS A 106 -14.54 12.42 -7.52
N SER A 107 -14.41 12.49 -8.86
CA SER A 107 -15.56 12.50 -9.78
C SER A 107 -16.39 11.22 -9.75
N MET A 108 -15.77 10.13 -9.29
CA MET A 108 -16.41 8.81 -9.08
C MET A 108 -16.93 8.61 -7.65
N GLY A 109 -16.88 9.65 -6.81
CA GLY A 109 -17.39 9.62 -5.44
C GLY A 109 -16.43 9.04 -4.40
N TYR A 110 -15.14 8.89 -4.75
CA TYR A 110 -14.13 8.58 -3.74
C TYR A 110 -13.80 9.84 -2.93
N TYR A 111 -13.61 9.66 -1.63
CA TYR A 111 -13.16 10.70 -0.73
C TYR A 111 -11.81 10.33 -0.09
N LEU A 112 -11.10 11.34 0.38
CA LEU A 112 -9.82 11.16 1.09
C LEU A 112 -10.10 10.56 2.48
N GLU A 113 -9.62 9.34 2.72
CA GLU A 113 -9.69 8.68 4.02
C GLU A 113 -8.49 9.03 4.88
N GLU A 114 -7.29 8.82 4.37
CA GLU A 114 -6.04 9.04 5.08
C GLU A 114 -4.94 9.56 4.13
N LYS A 115 -3.88 10.12 4.71
CA LYS A 115 -2.66 10.47 3.99
C LYS A 115 -1.48 9.74 4.61
N TRP A 116 -0.60 9.24 3.75
CA TRP A 116 0.53 8.42 4.14
C TRP A 116 1.82 8.93 3.50
N ARG A 117 2.84 9.10 4.32
CA ARG A 117 4.17 9.48 3.87
C ARG A 117 5.04 8.24 3.70
N LEU A 118 5.68 8.12 2.53
CA LEU A 118 6.73 7.15 2.30
C LEU A 118 8.08 7.75 2.70
N TYR A 119 8.85 6.97 3.43
CA TYR A 119 10.27 7.17 3.64
C TYR A 119 11.04 5.94 3.16
N SER A 120 12.34 6.12 2.90
CA SER A 120 13.25 5.01 2.67
C SER A 120 14.49 5.15 3.55
N MET A 121 15.14 4.02 3.81
CA MET A 121 16.45 3.95 4.46
C MET A 121 17.21 2.72 3.97
N HIS A 122 18.52 2.69 4.21
CA HIS A 122 19.36 1.54 3.89
C HIS A 122 19.41 0.56 5.06
N PRO A 123 19.50 -0.76 4.78
CA PRO A 123 19.85 -1.77 5.77
C PRO A 123 21.25 -1.52 6.33
N GLU A 124 21.39 -1.57 7.65
CA GLU A 124 22.64 -1.32 8.35
C GLU A 124 22.60 -1.96 9.73
N LYS A 125 23.77 -2.37 10.26
CA LYS A 125 23.88 -2.84 11.64
C LYS A 125 23.93 -1.67 12.61
N GLN A 126 22.97 -1.61 13.51
CA GLN A 126 22.80 -0.56 14.51
C GLN A 126 22.41 -1.16 15.87
N PRO A 127 22.85 -0.59 16.99
CA PRO A 127 22.33 -0.98 18.29
C PRO A 127 20.85 -0.63 18.41
N PHE A 128 20.07 -1.54 18.98
CA PHE A 128 18.64 -1.38 19.22
C PHE A 128 18.22 -2.07 20.53
N ASP A 129 17.10 -1.60 21.10
CA ASP A 129 16.42 -2.23 22.22
C ASP A 129 14.91 -2.24 21.97
N VAL A 130 14.38 -3.38 21.52
CA VAL A 130 12.97 -3.58 21.20
C VAL A 130 12.49 -4.94 21.67
N LYS A 131 11.17 -5.08 21.83
CA LYS A 131 10.48 -6.34 22.13
C LYS A 131 9.48 -6.65 21.02
N ILE A 132 9.26 -7.93 20.75
CA ILE A 132 8.13 -8.37 19.95
C ILE A 132 6.88 -8.32 20.81
N ALA A 133 5.81 -7.71 20.31
CA ALA A 133 4.53 -7.69 21.02
C ALA A 133 3.93 -9.10 21.07
N ASN A 134 3.36 -9.48 22.20
CA ASN A 134 2.69 -10.76 22.41
C ASN A 134 1.24 -10.59 22.93
N ASP A 135 0.81 -9.36 23.14
CA ASP A 135 -0.54 -9.01 23.59
C ASP A 135 -0.96 -7.67 22.96
N ILE A 136 -2.19 -7.60 22.48
CA ILE A 136 -2.79 -6.40 21.89
C ILE A 136 -2.84 -5.22 22.87
N LEU A 137 -2.98 -5.48 24.16
CA LEU A 137 -3.04 -4.45 25.20
C LEU A 137 -1.76 -3.64 25.30
N GLN A 138 -0.62 -4.23 24.90
CA GLN A 138 0.69 -3.56 24.91
C GLN A 138 0.78 -2.42 23.88
N VAL A 139 0.03 -2.49 22.79
CA VAL A 139 0.20 -1.62 21.64
C VAL A 139 -1.07 -0.89 21.17
N LYS A 140 -2.28 -1.30 21.60
CA LYS A 140 -3.56 -0.75 21.12
C LYS A 140 -3.67 0.77 21.25
N ASN A 141 -3.08 1.35 22.31
CA ASN A 141 -3.12 2.80 22.57
C ASN A 141 -2.23 3.60 21.59
N LEU A 142 -1.38 2.92 20.82
CA LEU A 142 -0.53 3.52 19.79
C LEU A 142 -1.14 3.46 18.38
N ILE A 143 -2.35 2.92 18.25
CA ILE A 143 -3.07 2.90 16.97
C ILE A 143 -3.71 4.28 16.74
N ASN A 144 -3.28 4.97 15.69
CA ASN A 144 -3.76 6.30 15.30
C ASN A 144 -4.27 6.36 13.85
N SER A 145 -4.33 5.23 13.16
CA SER A 145 -4.85 5.06 11.81
C SER A 145 -5.76 3.85 11.75
N VAL A 146 -6.74 3.86 10.84
CA VAL A 146 -7.65 2.73 10.62
C VAL A 146 -7.10 1.70 9.63
N THR A 147 -5.94 1.98 9.04
CA THR A 147 -5.26 1.07 8.11
C THR A 147 -3.78 0.90 8.44
N TYR A 148 -3.19 -0.14 7.88
CA TYR A 148 -1.74 -0.35 7.78
C TYR A 148 -1.38 -0.80 6.36
N VAL A 149 -0.11 -0.78 6.00
CA VAL A 149 0.36 -1.14 4.65
C VAL A 149 0.99 -2.53 4.65
N ASP A 150 0.51 -3.39 3.78
CA ASP A 150 1.15 -4.65 3.46
C ASP A 150 1.23 -4.80 1.93
N SER A 151 2.45 -4.91 1.43
CA SER A 151 2.71 -5.10 -0.01
C SER A 151 2.02 -4.03 -0.88
N TRP A 152 2.14 -2.77 -0.49
CA TRP A 152 1.51 -1.63 -1.14
C TRP A 152 -0.03 -1.65 -1.17
N LYS A 153 -0.64 -2.40 -0.24
CA LYS A 153 -2.09 -2.37 -0.01
C LYS A 153 -2.37 -1.82 1.37
N TRP A 154 -3.29 -0.89 1.47
CA TRP A 154 -3.78 -0.36 2.73
C TRP A 154 -4.91 -1.26 3.22
N LEU A 155 -4.62 -2.06 4.22
CA LEU A 155 -5.53 -3.04 4.81
C LEU A 155 -6.12 -2.49 6.10
N PRO A 156 -7.39 -2.82 6.45
CA PRO A 156 -7.95 -2.43 7.73
C PRO A 156 -7.12 -2.96 8.90
N LEU A 157 -6.84 -2.09 9.88
CA LEU A 157 -6.13 -2.42 11.11
C LEU A 157 -7.13 -2.44 12.29
N ASP A 158 -8.00 -3.43 12.28
CA ASP A 158 -8.88 -3.72 13.42
C ASP A 158 -8.21 -4.64 14.46
N SER A 159 -8.89 -4.90 15.57
CA SER A 159 -8.34 -5.74 16.65
C SER A 159 -8.03 -7.17 16.20
N GLU A 160 -8.83 -7.74 15.31
CA GLU A 160 -8.61 -9.08 14.77
C GLU A 160 -7.34 -9.13 13.92
N GLU A 161 -7.16 -8.16 13.01
CA GLU A 161 -5.98 -8.08 12.18
C GLU A 161 -4.71 -7.77 13.00
N LEU A 162 -4.83 -6.88 14.00
CA LEU A 162 -3.71 -6.59 14.90
C LEU A 162 -3.29 -7.83 15.70
N GLN A 163 -4.24 -8.62 16.24
CA GLN A 163 -3.92 -9.86 16.94
C GLN A 163 -3.22 -10.85 15.99
N LYS A 164 -3.70 -11.02 14.78
CA LYS A 164 -3.08 -11.87 13.76
C LYS A 164 -1.64 -11.43 13.41
N LEU A 165 -1.39 -10.12 13.34
CA LEU A 165 -0.04 -9.59 13.13
C LEU A 165 0.88 -9.87 14.33
N ILE A 166 0.35 -9.81 15.56
CA ILE A 166 1.07 -10.18 16.79
C ILE A 166 1.40 -11.68 16.77
N ASP A 167 0.45 -12.55 16.50
CA ASP A 167 0.64 -14.00 16.42
C ASP A 167 1.68 -14.40 15.35
N GLN A 168 1.85 -13.58 14.31
CA GLN A 168 2.86 -13.70 13.27
C GLN A 168 4.22 -13.06 13.64
N GLU A 169 4.38 -12.54 14.87
CA GLU A 169 5.58 -11.80 15.32
C GLU A 169 5.95 -10.58 14.45
N ARG A 170 4.95 -9.97 13.81
CA ARG A 170 5.14 -8.84 12.90
C ARG A 170 4.97 -7.48 13.60
N VAL A 171 4.62 -7.46 14.87
CA VAL A 171 4.48 -6.25 15.68
C VAL A 171 5.67 -6.14 16.61
N VAL A 172 6.44 -5.06 16.45
CA VAL A 172 7.59 -4.73 17.30
C VAL A 172 7.29 -3.47 18.10
N MET A 173 7.77 -3.43 19.34
CA MET A 173 7.59 -2.29 20.24
C MET A 173 8.91 -1.86 20.89
N SER A 174 9.08 -0.56 21.08
CA SER A 174 10.10 0.02 21.96
C SER A 174 9.49 0.27 23.32
N VAL A 175 10.16 -0.15 24.38
CA VAL A 175 9.65 -0.10 25.74
C VAL A 175 10.67 0.59 26.65
N ASP A 176 10.21 1.42 27.58
CA ASP A 176 11.01 1.99 28.66
C ASP A 176 10.23 1.89 29.97
N ASN A 177 10.84 1.32 31.02
CA ASN A 177 10.22 1.12 32.34
C ASN A 177 8.79 0.56 32.22
N ASP A 178 8.61 -0.54 31.47
CA ASP A 178 7.34 -1.23 31.21
C ASP A 178 6.29 -0.40 30.43
N LYS A 179 6.63 0.80 30.01
CA LYS A 179 5.77 1.63 29.17
C LYS A 179 6.15 1.47 27.69
N THR A 180 5.19 1.08 26.85
CA THR A 180 5.39 1.07 25.39
C THR A 180 5.46 2.50 24.85
N LEU A 181 6.59 2.84 24.26
CA LEU A 181 6.89 4.16 23.72
C LEU A 181 6.53 4.29 22.23
N ALA A 182 6.66 3.20 21.49
CA ALA A 182 6.36 3.14 20.05
C ALA A 182 6.04 1.70 19.63
N MET A 183 5.31 1.59 18.52
CA MET A 183 5.07 0.31 17.83
C MET A 183 5.34 0.43 16.34
N GLY A 184 5.73 -0.67 15.73
CA GLY A 184 5.85 -0.81 14.28
C GLY A 184 5.31 -2.15 13.79
N VAL A 185 4.72 -2.16 12.62
CA VAL A 185 4.31 -3.38 11.90
C VAL A 185 5.20 -3.51 10.68
N TRP A 186 5.79 -4.68 10.50
CA TRP A 186 6.70 -4.94 9.38
C TRP A 186 6.26 -6.14 8.56
N ASN A 187 6.70 -6.19 7.31
CA ASN A 187 6.52 -7.34 6.42
C ASN A 187 7.69 -7.47 5.44
N ARG A 188 7.84 -8.68 4.90
CA ARG A 188 8.66 -8.92 3.71
C ARG A 188 7.76 -8.76 2.48
N TYR A 189 8.18 -7.92 1.57
CA TYR A 189 7.43 -7.70 0.34
C TYR A 189 7.70 -8.83 -0.66
N GLY A 190 6.77 -9.79 -0.75
CA GLY A 190 6.96 -11.03 -1.52
C GLY A 190 7.25 -10.81 -3.01
N ASP A 191 6.67 -9.77 -3.63
CA ASP A 191 6.92 -9.45 -5.05
C ASP A 191 8.30 -8.78 -5.27
N PHE A 192 8.86 -8.19 -4.24
CA PHE A 192 10.15 -7.52 -4.26
C PHE A 192 10.99 -8.02 -3.07
N PRO A 193 11.55 -9.24 -3.14
CA PRO A 193 12.17 -9.93 -2.00
C PRO A 193 13.38 -9.19 -1.42
N ARG A 194 13.97 -8.25 -2.19
CA ARG A 194 15.05 -7.39 -1.73
C ARG A 194 14.59 -6.07 -1.08
N VAL A 195 13.27 -5.91 -0.90
CA VAL A 195 12.66 -4.76 -0.22
C VAL A 195 12.05 -5.22 1.11
N PHE A 196 12.48 -4.59 2.20
CA PHE A 196 11.84 -4.74 3.50
C PHE A 196 10.83 -3.61 3.71
N GLN A 197 9.71 -3.88 4.34
CA GLN A 197 8.66 -2.89 4.48
C GLN A 197 8.22 -2.71 5.93
N VAL A 198 8.10 -1.46 6.37
CA VAL A 198 7.40 -1.06 7.59
C VAL A 198 6.07 -0.47 7.17
N GLY A 199 4.99 -1.17 7.48
CA GLY A 199 3.63 -0.82 7.06
C GLY A 199 2.86 0.03 8.05
N TYR A 200 3.38 0.16 9.26
CA TYR A 200 2.84 1.02 10.31
C TYR A 200 3.95 1.40 11.30
N LEU A 201 3.98 2.64 11.73
CA LEU A 201 4.93 3.12 12.73
C LEU A 201 4.30 4.30 13.48
N ASN A 202 4.19 4.21 14.80
CA ASN A 202 3.69 5.31 15.63
C ASN A 202 4.25 5.24 17.06
N GLY A 203 4.36 6.40 17.72
CA GLY A 203 4.83 6.55 19.08
C GLY A 203 5.71 7.77 19.30
N THR A 204 6.56 7.72 20.33
CA THR A 204 7.56 8.77 20.58
C THR A 204 8.67 8.75 19.55
N LYS A 205 9.29 9.90 19.28
CA LYS A 205 10.41 10.02 18.32
C LYS A 205 11.54 9.00 18.62
N GLY A 206 12.00 8.95 19.86
CA GLY A 206 13.06 8.01 20.29
C GLY A 206 12.66 6.54 20.14
N GLY A 207 11.43 6.20 20.53
CA GLY A 207 10.90 4.84 20.40
C GLY A 207 10.79 4.39 18.94
N MET A 208 10.32 5.27 18.05
CA MET A 208 10.24 4.98 16.60
C MET A 208 11.64 4.80 15.98
N VAL A 209 12.61 5.64 16.35
CA VAL A 209 14.00 5.50 15.88
C VAL A 209 14.59 4.16 16.33
N ASN A 210 14.33 3.74 17.56
CA ASN A 210 14.80 2.45 18.07
C ASN A 210 14.20 1.26 17.28
N ILE A 211 12.90 1.31 16.97
CA ILE A 211 12.26 0.33 16.08
C ILE A 211 12.91 0.33 14.69
N LEU A 212 13.17 1.49 14.10
CA LEU A 212 13.78 1.59 12.79
C LEU A 212 15.19 0.98 12.75
N ARG A 213 15.97 1.14 13.82
CA ARG A 213 17.29 0.48 13.97
C ARG A 213 17.18 -1.05 14.01
N TYR A 214 16.19 -1.58 14.73
CA TYR A 214 15.88 -3.01 14.68
C TYR A 214 15.55 -3.47 13.26
N ILE A 215 14.72 -2.71 12.54
CA ILE A 215 14.34 -3.00 11.16
C ILE A 215 15.56 -2.94 10.22
N GLN A 216 16.47 -1.99 10.40
CA GLN A 216 17.73 -1.93 9.63
C GLN A 216 18.54 -3.22 9.80
N ASN A 217 18.71 -3.69 11.05
CA ASN A 217 19.43 -4.95 11.34
C ASN A 217 18.72 -6.14 10.68
N LYS A 218 17.41 -6.25 10.85
CA LYS A 218 16.63 -7.35 10.28
C LYS A 218 16.71 -7.38 8.74
N ALA A 219 16.60 -6.23 8.10
CA ALA A 219 16.75 -6.10 6.65
C ALA A 219 18.17 -6.40 6.17
N TYR A 220 19.20 -6.01 6.94
CA TYR A 220 20.60 -6.34 6.65
C TYR A 220 20.82 -7.85 6.69
N ASP A 221 20.35 -8.55 7.73
CA ASP A 221 20.50 -10.00 7.88
C ASP A 221 19.76 -10.79 6.78
N LEU A 222 18.74 -10.19 6.19
CA LEU A 222 17.96 -10.75 5.07
C LEU A 222 18.48 -10.33 3.69
N ASN A 223 19.65 -9.66 3.64
CA ASN A 223 20.27 -9.14 2.40
C ASN A 223 19.28 -8.27 1.56
N CYS A 224 18.45 -7.47 2.22
CA CYS A 224 17.61 -6.51 1.52
C CYS A 224 18.44 -5.34 1.01
N GLU A 225 18.02 -4.72 -0.09
CA GLU A 225 18.71 -3.55 -0.67
C GLU A 225 18.20 -2.24 -0.08
N ARG A 226 16.92 -2.23 0.30
CA ARG A 226 16.26 -1.02 0.83
C ARG A 226 15.13 -1.37 1.77
N ILE A 227 14.77 -0.38 2.60
CA ILE A 227 13.64 -0.44 3.49
C ILE A 227 12.68 0.68 3.09
N GLN A 228 11.41 0.34 2.91
CA GLN A 228 10.29 1.28 2.70
C GLN A 228 9.51 1.42 4.00
N ILE A 229 9.21 2.66 4.39
CA ILE A 229 8.51 2.95 5.65
C ILE A 229 7.30 3.81 5.32
N PHE A 230 6.12 3.29 5.61
CA PHE A 230 4.86 4.01 5.46
C PHE A 230 4.41 4.55 6.82
N VAL A 231 4.23 5.85 6.88
CA VAL A 231 3.86 6.56 8.10
C VAL A 231 2.60 7.37 7.86
N TYR A 232 1.62 7.19 8.73
CA TYR A 232 0.42 8.02 8.71
C TYR A 232 0.77 9.49 8.93
N GLU A 233 0.22 10.41 8.13
CA GLU A 233 0.65 11.82 8.11
C GLU A 233 0.58 12.52 9.47
N LYS A 234 -0.31 12.06 10.38
CA LYS A 234 -0.40 12.64 11.73
C LYS A 234 0.72 12.19 12.68
N THR A 235 1.55 11.23 12.27
CA THR A 235 2.72 10.81 13.03
C THR A 235 3.93 11.65 12.62
N SER A 236 4.55 12.35 13.57
CA SER A 236 5.78 13.09 13.31
C SER A 236 6.97 12.16 13.36
N LEU A 237 7.57 11.89 12.21
CA LEU A 237 8.78 11.08 12.07
C LEU A 237 9.92 11.93 11.50
N GLU A 238 11.00 12.07 12.27
CA GLU A 238 12.21 12.79 11.88
C GLU A 238 13.42 12.01 12.34
N ALA A 239 14.30 11.65 11.42
CA ALA A 239 15.64 11.12 11.68
C ALA A 239 16.53 11.37 10.46
N ASP A 240 17.80 11.68 10.69
CA ASP A 240 18.74 12.11 9.63
C ASP A 240 19.05 10.99 8.62
N PHE A 241 18.89 9.73 9.00
CA PHE A 241 19.09 8.58 8.13
C PHE A 241 17.88 8.24 7.25
N LEU A 242 16.78 9.00 7.37
CA LEU A 242 15.57 8.79 6.58
C LEU A 242 15.56 9.68 5.34
N ASP A 243 15.37 9.05 4.20
CA ASP A 243 15.12 9.74 2.95
C ASP A 243 13.60 9.89 2.75
N LYS A 244 13.11 11.12 2.86
CA LYS A 244 11.69 11.46 2.70
C LYS A 244 11.30 11.38 1.23
N LYS A 245 10.28 10.58 0.93
CA LYS A 245 9.74 10.35 -0.42
C LYS A 245 8.35 10.95 -0.58
N SER A 246 7.56 10.36 -1.45
CA SER A 246 6.23 10.84 -1.84
C SER A 246 5.19 10.80 -0.71
N LEU A 247 4.21 11.67 -0.82
CA LEU A 247 2.97 11.63 -0.04
C LEU A 247 1.89 10.95 -0.87
N PHE A 248 1.12 10.07 -0.24
CA PHE A 248 0.05 9.33 -0.87
C PHE A 248 -1.29 9.63 -0.21
N TYR A 249 -2.34 9.67 -1.03
CA TYR A 249 -3.73 9.81 -0.63
C TYR A 249 -4.43 8.47 -0.73
N LEU A 250 -4.83 7.91 0.42
CA LEU A 250 -5.72 6.77 0.47
C LEU A 250 -7.14 7.27 0.21
N MET A 251 -7.68 6.89 -0.92
CA MET A 251 -9.03 7.25 -1.34
C MET A 251 -9.98 6.09 -1.10
N ARG A 252 -11.16 6.38 -0.58
CA ARG A 252 -12.18 5.39 -0.21
C ARG A 252 -13.53 5.70 -0.84
N LYS A 253 -14.27 4.64 -1.17
CA LYS A 253 -15.70 4.66 -1.52
C LYS A 253 -16.38 3.41 -0.98
N ASP A 254 -17.55 3.55 -0.39
CA ASP A 254 -18.37 2.42 0.05
C ASP A 254 -19.38 2.07 -1.05
N ILE A 255 -19.19 0.92 -1.69
CA ILE A 255 -20.07 0.41 -2.74
C ILE A 255 -21.24 -0.30 -2.06
N ARG A 256 -22.45 0.23 -2.23
CA ARG A 256 -23.70 -0.37 -1.77
C ARG A 256 -24.42 -1.03 -2.94
N LYS A 257 -24.99 -2.20 -2.73
CA LYS A 257 -25.90 -2.80 -3.71
C LYS A 257 -27.17 -1.96 -3.77
N ILE A 258 -27.45 -1.37 -4.91
CA ILE A 258 -28.74 -0.74 -5.14
C ILE A 258 -29.70 -1.90 -5.42
N TYR A 259 -30.54 -2.23 -4.45
CA TYR A 259 -31.71 -3.07 -4.72
C TYR A 259 -32.68 -2.16 -5.50
N ASN A 260 -32.77 -2.39 -6.82
CA ASN A 260 -33.89 -1.84 -7.58
C ASN A 260 -35.15 -2.53 -7.04
N ALA A 261 -36.01 -1.74 -6.40
CA ALA A 261 -37.32 -2.16 -5.93
C ALA A 261 -38.28 -2.39 -7.13
#